data_2ef59bab6c7ab0f3f69d65963d23cded
#
_entry.id   2ef59bab6c7ab0f3f69d65963d23cded
#
_cell.length_a   1.000
_cell.length_b   1.000
_cell.length_c   1.000
_cell.angle_alpha   90.00
_cell.angle_beta   90.00
_cell.angle_gamma   90.00
#
_symmetry.space_group_name_H-M   'P 1'
#
loop_
_entity.id
_entity.type
_entity.pdbx_description
1 polymer ?
#
loop_
_entity_poly.entity_id
_entity_poly.type
_entity_poly.pdbx_seq_one_letter_code
_entity_poly.pdbx_strand_id
1 'polypeptide(L)'
;MNEKTNRNGIIIRTSIIGIIANVVLAGFKAVIGTATNSIAIVMDALNNLSDALSSIITIVGTRLAGKAPDRHHPLGHGRYEDLTAMVIAVIVLYAGITAFQESVKNILSPETPSYSNISLVIVGAAVAVKLLLGRYVKSVGTKVNSESLIASGSDALFDSIISISTLVAAGIYIVSGVSLEAYLGALIAVFIIKAGIDMLRENISKILGERADSRLTKEIKDTILEIDGISGAYDLLLHNYGPNTVIGEVHIEVPDTFTAATIDEMTRQIQEKVYNKYGIAIA
;
A
#
# COMPACT_ATOMS: atom_id res chain seq x y z
N MET A 1 -16.85 17.92 1.43
CA MET A 1 -17.53 16.68 0.99
C MET A 1 -17.11 16.19 -0.39
N ASN A 2 -16.74 17.07 -1.33
CA ASN A 2 -16.34 16.68 -2.70
C ASN A 2 -14.98 15.97 -2.83
N GLU A 3 -13.96 16.32 -2.03
CA GLU A 3 -12.61 15.75 -2.19
C GLU A 3 -12.50 14.28 -1.76
N LYS A 4 -13.12 13.91 -0.62
CA LYS A 4 -13.14 12.51 -0.15
C LYS A 4 -13.87 11.59 -1.15
N THR A 5 -14.99 12.06 -1.71
CA THR A 5 -15.75 11.29 -2.72
C THR A 5 -14.94 11.11 -4.01
N ASN A 6 -14.20 12.14 -4.42
CA ASN A 6 -13.34 12.08 -5.60
C ASN A 6 -12.16 11.13 -5.40
N ARG A 7 -11.48 11.18 -4.23
CA ARG A 7 -10.38 10.26 -3.84
C ARG A 7 -10.81 8.80 -3.90
N ASN A 8 -11.91 8.44 -3.21
CA ASN A 8 -12.41 7.06 -3.21
C ASN A 8 -12.81 6.59 -4.62
N GLY A 9 -13.39 7.48 -5.44
CA GLY A 9 -13.69 7.19 -6.83
C GLY A 9 -12.43 6.87 -7.66
N ILE A 10 -11.33 7.60 -7.46
CA ILE A 10 -10.05 7.34 -8.13
C ILE A 10 -9.49 5.98 -7.70
N ILE A 11 -9.49 5.68 -6.41
CA ILE A 11 -8.99 4.39 -5.88
C ILE A 11 -9.77 3.23 -6.49
N ILE A 12 -11.11 3.29 -6.44
CA ILE A 12 -11.98 2.22 -6.96
C ILE A 12 -11.76 2.04 -8.48
N ARG A 13 -11.69 3.12 -9.26
CA ARG A 13 -11.44 3.04 -10.71
C ARG A 13 -10.07 2.41 -11.00
N THR A 14 -9.05 2.80 -10.28
CA THR A 14 -7.70 2.24 -10.45
C THR A 14 -7.67 0.75 -10.10
N SER A 15 -8.34 0.34 -9.02
CA SER A 15 -8.47 -1.08 -8.65
C SER A 15 -9.26 -1.88 -9.68
N ILE A 16 -10.31 -1.31 -10.27
CA ILE A 16 -11.07 -1.96 -11.36
C ILE A 16 -10.17 -2.20 -12.59
N ILE A 17 -9.32 -1.22 -12.95
CA ILE A 17 -8.33 -1.40 -14.02
C ILE A 17 -7.38 -2.56 -13.68
N GLY A 18 -6.91 -2.64 -12.42
CA GLY A 18 -6.10 -3.75 -11.93
C GLY A 18 -6.80 -5.11 -12.07
N ILE A 19 -8.07 -5.20 -11.64
CA ILE A 19 -8.88 -6.42 -11.75
C ILE A 19 -9.01 -6.84 -13.21
N ILE A 20 -9.40 -5.92 -14.10
CA ILE A 20 -9.60 -6.21 -15.53
C ILE A 20 -8.29 -6.71 -16.15
N ALA A 21 -7.17 -6.03 -15.91
CA ALA A 21 -5.87 -6.42 -16.44
C ALA A 21 -5.46 -7.82 -15.96
N ASN A 22 -5.57 -8.10 -14.67
CA ASN A 22 -5.20 -9.39 -14.09
C ASN A 22 -6.14 -10.52 -14.54
N VAL A 23 -7.44 -10.28 -14.66
CA VAL A 23 -8.42 -11.27 -15.18
C VAL A 23 -8.15 -11.57 -16.66
N VAL A 24 -7.84 -10.54 -17.48
CA VAL A 24 -7.47 -10.73 -18.88
C VAL A 24 -6.18 -11.53 -19.01
N LEU A 25 -5.15 -11.22 -18.21
CA LEU A 25 -3.89 -11.97 -18.18
C LEU A 25 -4.13 -13.42 -17.72
N ALA A 26 -4.93 -13.63 -16.68
CA ALA A 26 -5.28 -14.95 -16.19
C ALA A 26 -6.00 -15.77 -17.28
N GLY A 27 -7.00 -15.19 -17.92
CA GLY A 27 -7.73 -15.85 -19.01
C GLY A 27 -6.83 -16.20 -20.19
N PHE A 28 -5.98 -15.26 -20.63
CA PHE A 28 -5.02 -15.49 -21.71
C PHE A 28 -4.04 -16.64 -21.38
N LYS A 29 -3.44 -16.59 -20.18
CA LYS A 29 -2.52 -17.63 -19.72
C LYS A 29 -3.21 -18.99 -19.53
N ALA A 30 -4.44 -19.01 -19.01
CA ALA A 30 -5.19 -20.25 -18.84
C ALA A 30 -5.48 -20.94 -20.19
N VAL A 31 -5.91 -20.17 -21.19
CA VAL A 31 -6.15 -20.71 -22.54
C VAL A 31 -4.88 -21.26 -23.16
N ILE A 32 -3.77 -20.54 -23.09
CA ILE A 32 -2.50 -21.00 -23.65
C ILE A 32 -1.92 -22.14 -22.82
N GLY A 33 -1.96 -22.08 -21.50
CA GLY A 33 -1.45 -23.13 -20.62
C GLY A 33 -2.16 -24.47 -20.85
N THR A 34 -3.49 -24.44 -21.03
CA THR A 34 -4.27 -25.64 -21.37
C THR A 34 -3.97 -26.13 -22.79
N ALA A 35 -3.89 -25.22 -23.78
CA ALA A 35 -3.58 -25.57 -25.16
C ALA A 35 -2.16 -26.16 -25.36
N THR A 36 -1.20 -25.69 -24.56
CA THR A 36 0.20 -26.17 -24.59
C THR A 36 0.48 -27.29 -23.57
N ASN A 37 -0.55 -27.68 -22.79
CA ASN A 37 -0.44 -28.65 -21.69
C ASN A 37 0.67 -28.26 -20.67
N SER A 38 0.86 -26.96 -20.44
CA SER A 38 1.85 -26.40 -19.55
C SER A 38 1.26 -26.05 -18.20
N ILE A 39 1.55 -26.87 -17.19
CA ILE A 39 1.12 -26.66 -15.81
C ILE A 39 1.67 -25.33 -15.27
N ALA A 40 2.92 -24.97 -15.59
CA ALA A 40 3.54 -23.74 -15.17
C ALA A 40 2.75 -22.49 -15.61
N ILE A 41 2.30 -22.45 -16.87
CA ILE A 41 1.49 -21.32 -17.39
C ILE A 41 0.12 -21.28 -16.72
N VAL A 42 -0.49 -22.43 -16.44
CA VAL A 42 -1.78 -22.49 -15.71
C VAL A 42 -1.63 -22.00 -14.27
N MET A 43 -0.54 -22.38 -13.59
CA MET A 43 -0.26 -21.88 -12.24
C MET A 43 0.00 -20.36 -12.22
N ASP A 44 0.66 -19.84 -13.23
CA ASP A 44 0.88 -18.39 -13.40
C ASP A 44 -0.45 -17.64 -13.70
N ALA A 45 -1.40 -18.28 -14.37
CA ALA A 45 -2.77 -17.76 -14.50
C ALA A 45 -3.50 -17.67 -13.17
N LEU A 46 -3.33 -18.66 -12.28
CA LEU A 46 -3.90 -18.62 -10.93
C LEU A 46 -3.27 -17.51 -10.08
N ASN A 47 -1.95 -17.25 -10.24
CA ASN A 47 -1.31 -16.13 -9.58
C ASN A 47 -1.93 -14.78 -9.97
N ASN A 48 -2.18 -14.54 -11.28
CA ASN A 48 -2.86 -13.31 -11.72
C ASN A 48 -4.30 -13.19 -11.17
N LEU A 49 -4.97 -14.30 -10.90
CA LEU A 49 -6.27 -14.27 -10.25
C LEU A 49 -6.15 -13.84 -8.77
N SER A 50 -5.09 -14.24 -8.09
CA SER A 50 -4.78 -13.78 -6.72
C SER A 50 -4.52 -12.26 -6.67
N ASP A 51 -3.84 -11.69 -7.68
CA ASP A 51 -3.64 -10.24 -7.80
C ASP A 51 -4.97 -9.48 -8.01
N ALA A 52 -5.89 -10.08 -8.76
CA ALA A 52 -7.24 -9.54 -8.88
C ALA A 52 -7.97 -9.51 -7.52
N LEU A 53 -7.77 -10.52 -6.67
CA LEU A 53 -8.30 -10.53 -5.29
C LEU A 53 -7.71 -9.40 -4.44
N SER A 54 -6.42 -9.12 -4.52
CA SER A 54 -5.79 -7.98 -3.83
C SER A 54 -6.46 -6.65 -4.22
N SER A 55 -6.76 -6.49 -5.51
CA SER A 55 -7.50 -5.31 -6.00
C SER A 55 -8.95 -5.25 -5.49
N ILE A 56 -9.62 -6.39 -5.33
CA ILE A 56 -10.97 -6.47 -4.71
C ILE A 56 -10.89 -6.06 -3.23
N ILE A 57 -9.90 -6.55 -2.51
CA ILE A 57 -9.65 -6.21 -1.10
C ILE A 57 -9.47 -4.69 -0.97
N THR A 58 -8.70 -4.05 -1.87
CA THR A 58 -8.54 -2.59 -1.92
C THR A 58 -9.88 -1.86 -2.09
N ILE A 59 -10.75 -2.33 -2.99
CA ILE A 59 -12.09 -1.72 -3.19
C ILE A 59 -12.94 -1.84 -1.93
N VAL A 60 -12.96 -3.01 -1.31
CA VAL A 60 -13.71 -3.26 -0.08
C VAL A 60 -13.20 -2.37 1.05
N GLY A 61 -11.88 -2.32 1.26
CA GLY A 61 -11.25 -1.48 2.27
C GLY A 61 -11.54 0.00 2.09
N THR A 62 -11.43 0.50 0.86
CA THR A 62 -11.75 1.90 0.53
C THR A 62 -13.21 2.24 0.78
N ARG A 63 -14.14 1.33 0.45
CA ARG A 63 -15.57 1.53 0.74
C ARG A 63 -15.86 1.54 2.24
N LEU A 64 -15.22 0.64 3.00
CA LEU A 64 -15.37 0.59 4.45
C LEU A 64 -14.76 1.84 5.10
N ALA A 65 -13.56 2.25 4.69
CA ALA A 65 -12.90 3.46 5.17
C ALA A 65 -13.71 4.74 4.88
N GLY A 66 -14.48 4.75 3.81
CA GLY A 66 -15.34 5.87 3.43
C GLY A 66 -16.65 6.00 4.23
N LYS A 67 -16.98 5.07 5.13
CA LYS A 67 -18.18 5.16 5.96
C LYS A 67 -18.06 6.32 6.94
N ALA A 68 -19.18 7.03 7.11
CA ALA A 68 -19.31 8.10 8.10
C ALA A 68 -19.13 7.56 9.54
N PRO A 69 -18.73 8.42 10.48
CA PRO A 69 -18.77 8.10 11.90
C PRO A 69 -20.15 7.59 12.33
N ASP A 70 -20.15 6.60 13.21
CA ASP A 70 -21.35 6.03 13.82
C ASP A 70 -21.19 5.93 15.35
N ARG A 71 -22.17 5.37 16.04
CA ARG A 71 -22.15 5.26 17.50
C ARG A 71 -21.05 4.34 18.03
N HIS A 72 -20.62 3.33 17.24
CA HIS A 72 -19.56 2.41 17.61
C HIS A 72 -18.18 2.95 17.22
N HIS A 73 -18.10 3.74 16.15
CA HIS A 73 -16.88 4.34 15.62
C HIS A 73 -17.04 5.85 15.45
N PRO A 74 -17.04 6.62 16.56
CA PRO A 74 -17.31 8.07 16.53
C PRO A 74 -16.25 8.86 15.76
N LEU A 75 -15.02 8.34 15.63
CA LEU A 75 -13.95 8.97 14.86
C LEU A 75 -13.92 8.51 13.38
N GLY A 76 -14.90 7.70 12.97
CA GLY A 76 -15.05 7.19 11.62
C GLY A 76 -14.31 5.87 11.37
N HIS A 77 -14.28 5.48 10.12
CA HIS A 77 -13.81 4.17 9.69
C HIS A 77 -12.50 4.23 8.87
N GLY A 78 -11.81 5.37 8.85
CA GLY A 78 -10.67 5.62 7.98
C GLY A 78 -9.53 4.60 8.11
N ARG A 79 -9.30 4.05 9.30
CA ARG A 79 -8.27 3.01 9.57
C ARG A 79 -8.52 1.67 8.84
N TYR A 80 -9.70 1.45 8.26
CA TYR A 80 -9.90 0.29 7.38
C TYR A 80 -8.97 0.30 6.17
N GLU A 81 -8.47 1.45 5.73
CA GLU A 81 -7.49 1.52 4.64
C GLU A 81 -6.14 0.95 5.07
N ASP A 82 -5.66 1.31 6.27
CA ASP A 82 -4.42 0.76 6.83
C ASP A 82 -4.54 -0.76 7.08
N LEU A 83 -5.68 -1.22 7.64
CA LEU A 83 -5.96 -2.64 7.82
C LEU A 83 -5.96 -3.40 6.48
N THR A 84 -6.53 -2.81 5.45
CA THR A 84 -6.55 -3.39 4.10
C THR A 84 -5.14 -3.50 3.52
N ALA A 85 -4.33 -2.46 3.68
CA ALA A 85 -2.92 -2.46 3.27
C ALA A 85 -2.11 -3.52 4.02
N MET A 86 -2.39 -3.75 5.32
CA MET A 86 -1.77 -4.84 6.09
C MET A 86 -2.13 -6.22 5.54
N VAL A 87 -3.40 -6.45 5.16
CA VAL A 87 -3.81 -7.72 4.54
C VAL A 87 -3.03 -7.98 3.25
N ILE A 88 -2.90 -6.95 2.40
CA ILE A 88 -2.12 -7.05 1.16
C ILE A 88 -0.63 -7.29 1.48
N ALA A 89 -0.06 -6.60 2.46
CA ALA A 89 1.32 -6.81 2.88
C ALA A 89 1.58 -8.24 3.39
N VAL A 90 0.61 -8.87 4.08
CA VAL A 90 0.69 -10.29 4.46
C VAL A 90 0.69 -11.20 3.22
N ILE A 91 -0.10 -10.89 2.20
CA ILE A 91 -0.11 -11.64 0.93
C ILE A 91 1.25 -11.54 0.25
N VAL A 92 1.84 -10.33 0.16
CA VAL A 92 3.18 -10.09 -0.39
C VAL A 92 4.24 -10.87 0.39
N LEU A 93 4.19 -10.83 1.72
CA LEU A 93 5.11 -11.56 2.58
C LEU A 93 5.00 -13.07 2.37
N TYR A 94 3.78 -13.60 2.29
CA TYR A 94 3.54 -15.01 2.01
C TYR A 94 4.08 -15.42 0.64
N ALA A 95 3.84 -14.60 -0.39
CA ALA A 95 4.38 -14.83 -1.74
C ALA A 95 5.93 -14.84 -1.74
N GLY A 96 6.57 -13.91 -1.02
CA GLY A 96 8.02 -13.89 -0.85
C GLY A 96 8.55 -15.15 -0.16
N ILE A 97 7.91 -15.61 0.91
CA ILE A 97 8.31 -16.82 1.65
C ILE A 97 8.15 -18.07 0.77
N THR A 98 7.05 -18.20 0.04
CA THR A 98 6.83 -19.34 -0.86
C THR A 98 7.81 -19.35 -2.00
N ALA A 99 8.09 -18.20 -2.64
CA ALA A 99 9.11 -18.06 -3.68
C ALA A 99 10.52 -18.43 -3.18
N PHE A 100 10.84 -18.03 -1.93
CA PHE A 100 12.12 -18.40 -1.30
C PHE A 100 12.23 -19.92 -1.07
N GLN A 101 11.18 -20.54 -0.52
CA GLN A 101 11.15 -21.99 -0.27
C GLN A 101 11.29 -22.78 -1.57
N GLU A 102 10.60 -22.37 -2.64
CA GLU A 102 10.68 -23.00 -3.95
C GLU A 102 12.08 -22.84 -4.55
N SER A 103 12.65 -21.67 -4.47
CA SER A 103 14.02 -21.39 -4.92
C SER A 103 15.05 -22.25 -4.18
N VAL A 104 14.95 -22.36 -2.84
CA VAL A 104 15.83 -23.21 -2.03
C VAL A 104 15.66 -24.69 -2.41
N LYS A 105 14.43 -25.16 -2.61
CA LYS A 105 14.17 -26.54 -3.07
C LYS A 105 14.85 -26.80 -4.42
N ASN A 106 14.73 -25.86 -5.36
CA ASN A 106 15.34 -25.98 -6.69
C ASN A 106 16.87 -25.89 -6.66
N ILE A 107 17.47 -25.19 -5.67
CA ILE A 107 18.92 -25.21 -5.44
C ILE A 107 19.39 -26.59 -4.93
N LEU A 108 18.63 -27.18 -3.99
CA LEU A 108 18.98 -28.46 -3.37
C LEU A 108 18.71 -29.66 -4.29
N SER A 109 17.70 -29.57 -5.14
CA SER A 109 17.29 -30.60 -6.08
C SER A 109 17.10 -29.96 -7.46
N PRO A 110 18.19 -29.70 -8.20
CA PRO A 110 18.10 -28.99 -9.48
C PRO A 110 17.30 -29.79 -10.51
N GLU A 111 16.24 -29.18 -11.02
CA GLU A 111 15.53 -29.67 -12.19
C GLU A 111 16.08 -29.02 -13.45
N THR A 112 16.15 -29.77 -14.56
CA THR A 112 16.55 -29.20 -15.84
C THR A 112 15.43 -28.31 -16.37
N PRO A 113 15.66 -27.00 -16.50
CA PRO A 113 14.62 -26.10 -16.99
C PRO A 113 14.24 -26.42 -18.43
N SER A 114 12.95 -26.47 -18.73
CA SER A 114 12.45 -26.61 -20.10
C SER A 114 11.79 -25.30 -20.55
N TYR A 115 12.54 -24.45 -21.24
CA TYR A 115 12.02 -23.19 -21.77
C TYR A 115 11.46 -23.41 -23.18
N SER A 116 10.14 -23.26 -23.32
CA SER A 116 9.50 -23.17 -24.63
C SER A 116 9.54 -21.74 -25.13
N ASN A 117 9.77 -21.52 -26.42
CA ASN A 117 9.68 -20.18 -27.03
C ASN A 117 8.32 -19.52 -26.76
N ILE A 118 7.24 -20.30 -26.75
CA ILE A 118 5.89 -19.83 -26.45
C ILE A 118 5.81 -19.33 -25.00
N SER A 119 6.35 -20.10 -24.04
CA SER A 119 6.37 -19.69 -22.62
C SER A 119 7.13 -18.39 -22.42
N LEU A 120 8.29 -18.20 -23.06
CA LEU A 120 9.10 -16.99 -22.95
C LEU A 120 8.39 -15.75 -23.51
N VAL A 121 7.68 -15.89 -24.65
CA VAL A 121 6.88 -14.78 -25.22
C VAL A 121 5.73 -14.40 -24.29
N ILE A 122 5.05 -15.38 -23.70
CA ILE A 122 3.94 -15.16 -22.77
C ILE A 122 4.42 -14.45 -21.51
N VAL A 123 5.53 -14.93 -20.92
CA VAL A 123 6.13 -14.30 -19.73
C VAL A 123 6.56 -12.87 -20.07
N GLY A 124 7.20 -12.65 -21.24
CA GLY A 124 7.60 -11.31 -21.67
C GLY A 124 6.43 -10.34 -21.83
N ALA A 125 5.34 -10.78 -22.45
CA ALA A 125 4.12 -9.97 -22.57
C ALA A 125 3.49 -9.66 -21.20
N ALA A 126 3.42 -10.67 -20.32
CA ALA A 126 2.88 -10.51 -18.98
C ALA A 126 3.74 -9.54 -18.13
N VAL A 127 5.08 -9.63 -18.22
CA VAL A 127 6.00 -8.69 -17.57
C VAL A 127 5.73 -7.26 -18.00
N ALA A 128 5.59 -7.00 -19.30
CA ALA A 128 5.33 -5.66 -19.80
C ALA A 128 4.01 -5.09 -19.24
N VAL A 129 2.95 -5.89 -19.28
CA VAL A 129 1.62 -5.47 -18.74
C VAL A 129 1.69 -5.24 -17.22
N LYS A 130 2.26 -6.16 -16.43
CA LYS A 130 2.35 -6.03 -14.97
C LYS A 130 3.25 -4.87 -14.55
N LEU A 131 4.35 -4.63 -15.26
CA LEU A 131 5.25 -3.50 -14.98
C LEU A 131 4.55 -2.14 -15.17
N LEU A 132 3.81 -2.00 -16.28
CA LEU A 132 3.04 -0.79 -16.57
C LEU A 132 1.90 -0.63 -15.55
N LEU A 133 1.17 -1.70 -15.29
CA LEU A 133 0.07 -1.71 -14.32
C LEU A 133 0.55 -1.37 -12.92
N GLY A 134 1.61 -2.04 -12.43
CA GLY A 134 2.14 -1.82 -11.10
C GLY A 134 2.64 -0.39 -10.89
N ARG A 135 3.38 0.15 -11.89
CA ARG A 135 3.80 1.56 -11.86
C ARG A 135 2.61 2.52 -11.84
N TYR A 136 1.61 2.28 -12.67
CA TYR A 136 0.40 3.08 -12.72
C TYR A 136 -0.35 3.07 -11.40
N VAL A 137 -0.67 1.88 -10.87
CA VAL A 137 -1.41 1.69 -9.62
C VAL A 137 -0.66 2.33 -8.44
N LYS A 138 0.65 2.08 -8.32
CA LYS A 138 1.49 2.66 -7.26
C LYS A 138 1.57 4.18 -7.37
N SER A 139 1.76 4.72 -8.58
CA SER A 139 1.81 6.18 -8.80
C SER A 139 0.48 6.86 -8.44
N VAL A 140 -0.65 6.25 -8.80
CA VAL A 140 -1.97 6.77 -8.39
C VAL A 140 -2.12 6.65 -6.87
N GLY A 141 -1.75 5.52 -6.27
CA GLY A 141 -1.78 5.31 -4.83
C GLY A 141 -1.05 6.41 -4.07
N THR A 142 0.17 6.74 -4.50
CA THR A 142 0.97 7.83 -3.91
C THR A 142 0.28 9.19 -4.06
N LYS A 143 -0.30 9.49 -5.23
CA LYS A 143 -0.98 10.77 -5.48
C LYS A 143 -2.23 10.98 -4.62
N VAL A 144 -2.96 9.90 -4.34
CA VAL A 144 -4.19 9.95 -3.54
C VAL A 144 -3.96 9.52 -2.08
N ASN A 145 -2.71 9.31 -1.69
CA ASN A 145 -2.32 8.85 -0.35
C ASN A 145 -3.10 7.60 0.09
N SER A 146 -3.11 6.55 -0.77
CA SER A 146 -3.79 5.29 -0.52
C SER A 146 -2.80 4.16 -0.34
N GLU A 147 -2.62 3.71 0.91
CA GLU A 147 -1.71 2.63 1.28
C GLU A 147 -2.09 1.31 0.61
N SER A 148 -3.37 1.03 0.49
CA SER A 148 -3.84 -0.19 -0.17
C SER A 148 -3.53 -0.23 -1.67
N LEU A 149 -3.59 0.91 -2.39
CA LEU A 149 -3.14 1.00 -3.78
C LEU A 149 -1.61 0.91 -3.89
N ILE A 150 -0.87 1.55 -2.97
CA ILE A 150 0.60 1.46 -2.94
C ILE A 150 1.02 0.01 -2.73
N ALA A 151 0.39 -0.68 -1.78
CA ALA A 151 0.63 -2.09 -1.51
C ALA A 151 0.34 -2.97 -2.74
N SER A 152 -0.86 -2.85 -3.33
CA SER A 152 -1.26 -3.62 -4.52
C SER A 152 -0.39 -3.31 -5.75
N GLY A 153 0.00 -2.05 -5.94
CA GLY A 153 0.91 -1.67 -7.02
C GLY A 153 2.33 -2.20 -6.81
N SER A 154 2.79 -2.28 -5.57
CA SER A 154 4.09 -2.87 -5.22
C SER A 154 4.11 -4.37 -5.44
N ASP A 155 3.03 -5.08 -5.08
CA ASP A 155 2.82 -6.50 -5.34
C ASP A 155 2.97 -6.81 -6.84
N ALA A 156 2.25 -6.11 -7.70
CA ALA A 156 2.36 -6.26 -9.16
C ALA A 156 3.79 -5.97 -9.70
N LEU A 157 4.52 -5.04 -9.07
CA LEU A 157 5.92 -4.78 -9.42
C LEU A 157 6.85 -5.90 -8.99
N PHE A 158 6.66 -6.47 -7.79
CA PHE A 158 7.45 -7.63 -7.32
C PHE A 158 7.26 -8.84 -8.23
N ASP A 159 6.04 -9.13 -8.62
CA ASP A 159 5.76 -10.17 -9.62
C ASP A 159 6.47 -9.93 -10.95
N SER A 160 6.52 -8.67 -11.40
CA SER A 160 7.27 -8.30 -12.61
C SER A 160 8.76 -8.56 -12.45
N ILE A 161 9.33 -8.26 -11.27
CA ILE A 161 10.77 -8.49 -10.98
C ILE A 161 11.08 -9.98 -10.97
N ILE A 162 10.25 -10.81 -10.35
CA ILE A 162 10.40 -12.27 -10.39
C ILE A 162 10.37 -12.75 -11.84
N SER A 163 9.39 -12.35 -12.61
CA SER A 163 9.24 -12.77 -14.00
C SER A 163 10.39 -12.29 -14.92
N ILE A 164 10.93 -11.08 -14.68
CA ILE A 164 12.13 -10.59 -15.37
C ILE A 164 13.34 -11.47 -15.03
N SER A 165 13.51 -11.86 -13.76
CA SER A 165 14.62 -12.71 -13.34
C SER A 165 14.57 -14.09 -14.01
N THR A 166 13.36 -14.64 -14.15
CA THR A 166 13.15 -15.90 -14.89
C THR A 166 13.52 -15.76 -16.37
N LEU A 167 13.15 -14.64 -17.03
CA LEU A 167 13.56 -14.38 -18.41
C LEU A 167 15.09 -14.23 -18.57
N VAL A 168 15.73 -13.52 -17.63
CA VAL A 168 17.20 -13.37 -17.64
C VAL A 168 17.87 -14.72 -17.41
N ALA A 169 17.38 -15.51 -16.45
CA ALA A 169 17.91 -16.85 -16.17
C ALA A 169 17.75 -17.78 -17.39
N ALA A 170 16.58 -17.72 -18.05
CA ALA A 170 16.34 -18.48 -19.28
C ALA A 170 17.31 -18.08 -20.40
N GLY A 171 17.55 -16.78 -20.60
CA GLY A 171 18.53 -16.29 -21.56
C GLY A 171 19.97 -16.80 -21.29
N ILE A 172 20.40 -16.76 -20.03
CA ILE A 172 21.69 -17.27 -19.59
C ILE A 172 21.77 -18.78 -19.83
N TYR A 173 20.74 -19.54 -19.47
CA TYR A 173 20.68 -20.97 -19.67
C TYR A 173 20.81 -21.37 -21.16
N ILE A 174 20.07 -20.68 -22.04
CA ILE A 174 20.12 -20.94 -23.48
C ILE A 174 21.55 -20.72 -24.05
N VAL A 175 22.30 -19.74 -23.56
CA VAL A 175 23.61 -19.37 -24.05
C VAL A 175 24.71 -20.18 -23.37
N SER A 176 24.65 -20.42 -22.07
CA SER A 176 25.76 -21.01 -21.29
C SER A 176 25.47 -22.42 -20.76
N GLY A 177 24.23 -22.89 -20.80
CA GLY A 177 23.82 -24.18 -20.21
C GLY A 177 23.79 -24.15 -18.67
N VAL A 178 24.02 -22.98 -18.04
CA VAL A 178 24.04 -22.84 -16.57
C VAL A 178 22.70 -22.33 -16.08
N SER A 179 22.03 -23.08 -15.20
CA SER A 179 20.77 -22.66 -14.57
C SER A 179 21.06 -21.78 -13.37
N LEU A 180 20.71 -20.50 -13.48
CA LEU A 180 20.82 -19.51 -12.39
C LEU A 180 19.43 -19.12 -11.80
N GLU A 181 18.35 -19.68 -12.33
CA GLU A 181 16.97 -19.29 -11.98
C GLU A 181 16.71 -19.39 -10.49
N ALA A 182 17.08 -20.51 -9.87
CA ALA A 182 16.86 -20.74 -8.44
C ALA A 182 17.66 -19.75 -7.54
N TYR A 183 18.89 -19.41 -7.93
CA TYR A 183 19.72 -18.46 -7.17
C TYR A 183 19.19 -17.03 -7.27
N LEU A 184 18.80 -16.60 -8.47
CA LEU A 184 18.19 -15.28 -8.69
C LEU A 184 16.84 -15.19 -8.00
N GLY A 185 16.03 -16.26 -8.08
CA GLY A 185 14.75 -16.35 -7.38
C GLY A 185 14.90 -16.22 -5.86
N ALA A 186 15.85 -16.94 -5.26
CA ALA A 186 16.12 -16.85 -3.82
C ALA A 186 16.54 -15.43 -3.39
N LEU A 187 17.45 -14.80 -4.17
CA LEU A 187 17.89 -13.45 -3.90
C LEU A 187 16.72 -12.45 -3.92
N ILE A 188 15.88 -12.51 -4.94
CA ILE A 188 14.74 -11.61 -5.11
C ILE A 188 13.69 -11.88 -4.02
N ALA A 189 13.43 -13.14 -3.67
CA ALA A 189 12.51 -13.51 -2.63
C ALA A 189 12.88 -12.88 -1.26
N VAL A 190 14.19 -12.80 -0.94
CA VAL A 190 14.65 -12.09 0.27
C VAL A 190 14.27 -10.61 0.24
N PHE A 191 14.41 -9.93 -0.91
CA PHE A 191 13.98 -8.52 -1.03
C PHE A 191 12.48 -8.36 -0.91
N ILE A 192 11.68 -9.29 -1.45
CA ILE A 192 10.21 -9.27 -1.34
C ILE A 192 9.77 -9.50 0.11
N ILE A 193 10.39 -10.47 0.80
CA ILE A 193 10.13 -10.70 2.24
C ILE A 193 10.42 -9.44 3.05
N LYS A 194 11.58 -8.80 2.79
CA LYS A 194 11.93 -7.55 3.46
C LYS A 194 10.89 -6.47 3.17
N ALA A 195 10.49 -6.27 1.92
CA ALA A 195 9.49 -5.28 1.54
C ALA A 195 8.13 -5.56 2.20
N GLY A 196 7.68 -6.81 2.26
CA GLY A 196 6.46 -7.21 2.98
C GLY A 196 6.51 -6.89 4.47
N ILE A 197 7.66 -7.15 5.12
CA ILE A 197 7.88 -6.79 6.53
C ILE A 197 7.86 -5.27 6.71
N ASP A 198 8.53 -4.52 5.86
CA ASP A 198 8.59 -3.06 5.94
C ASP A 198 7.19 -2.44 5.75
N MET A 199 6.39 -2.93 4.79
CA MET A 199 4.99 -2.54 4.60
C MET A 199 4.13 -2.84 5.84
N LEU A 200 4.29 -4.02 6.46
CA LEU A 200 3.57 -4.37 7.69
C LEU A 200 3.95 -3.43 8.84
N ARG A 201 5.24 -3.19 9.05
CA ARG A 201 5.74 -2.31 10.11
C ARG A 201 5.21 -0.89 9.95
N GLU A 202 5.22 -0.35 8.72
CA GLU A 202 4.72 0.99 8.44
C GLU A 202 3.23 1.12 8.76
N ASN A 203 2.40 0.19 8.31
CA ASN A 203 0.95 0.22 8.61
C ASN A 203 0.65 -0.01 10.10
N ILE A 204 1.40 -0.90 10.77
CA ILE A 204 1.29 -1.10 12.22
C ILE A 204 1.68 0.18 12.96
N SER A 205 2.78 0.85 12.57
CA SER A 205 3.22 2.11 13.17
C SER A 205 2.14 3.20 13.08
N LYS A 206 1.48 3.33 11.91
CA LYS A 206 0.36 4.25 11.72
C LYS A 206 -0.82 3.95 12.64
N ILE A 207 -1.16 2.66 12.83
CA ILE A 207 -2.26 2.25 13.73
C ILE A 207 -1.91 2.50 15.19
N LEU A 208 -0.64 2.27 15.59
CA LEU A 208 -0.16 2.50 16.95
C LEU A 208 -0.05 3.99 17.29
N GLY A 209 -0.04 4.87 16.31
CA GLY A 209 0.13 6.31 16.50
C GLY A 209 1.58 6.73 16.27
N GLU A 210 1.98 6.78 15.02
CA GLU A 210 3.29 7.29 14.62
C GLU A 210 3.42 8.76 15.00
N ARG A 211 4.63 9.14 15.42
CA ARG A 211 4.92 10.53 15.75
C ARG A 211 4.74 11.41 14.51
N ALA A 212 3.96 12.48 14.64
CA ALA A 212 3.79 13.45 13.59
C ALA A 212 5.12 14.09 13.15
N ASP A 213 5.18 14.53 11.91
CA ASP A 213 6.32 15.26 11.37
C ASP A 213 6.68 16.45 12.27
N SER A 214 7.98 16.55 12.62
CA SER A 214 8.48 17.59 13.51
C SER A 214 8.25 18.99 12.96
N ARG A 215 8.26 19.17 11.65
CA ARG A 215 8.00 20.43 10.97
C ARG A 215 6.53 20.80 11.11
N LEU A 216 5.63 19.88 10.82
CA LEU A 216 4.18 20.08 10.98
C LEU A 216 3.83 20.40 12.44
N THR A 217 4.39 19.66 13.39
CA THR A 217 4.20 19.89 14.82
C THR A 217 4.63 21.31 15.23
N LYS A 218 5.78 21.77 14.70
CA LYS A 218 6.28 23.13 14.97
C LYS A 218 5.36 24.18 14.33
N GLU A 219 4.99 24.03 13.07
CA GLU A 219 4.11 24.96 12.36
C GLU A 219 2.75 25.12 13.04
N ILE A 220 2.16 24.03 13.58
CA ILE A 220 0.90 24.07 14.34
C ILE A 220 1.12 24.85 15.64
N LYS A 221 2.16 24.56 16.42
CA LYS A 221 2.47 25.29 17.66
C LYS A 221 2.69 26.77 17.39
N ASP A 222 3.46 27.12 16.37
CA ASP A 222 3.69 28.52 15.97
C ASP A 222 2.37 29.22 15.62
N THR A 223 1.46 28.50 14.92
CA THR A 223 0.12 29.03 14.57
C THR A 223 -0.76 29.25 15.79
N ILE A 224 -0.67 28.40 16.82
CA ILE A 224 -1.40 28.56 18.08
C ILE A 224 -0.86 29.77 18.85
N LEU A 225 0.46 29.94 18.89
CA LEU A 225 1.11 31.07 19.57
C LEU A 225 0.84 32.43 18.91
N GLU A 226 0.30 32.48 17.68
CA GLU A 226 -0.16 33.72 17.07
C GLU A 226 -1.49 34.25 17.66
N ILE A 227 -2.12 33.50 18.57
CA ILE A 227 -3.37 33.92 19.22
C ILE A 227 -3.02 34.73 20.47
N ASP A 228 -3.56 35.94 20.55
CA ASP A 228 -3.31 36.84 21.67
C ASP A 228 -3.71 36.21 23.02
N GLY A 229 -2.79 36.27 23.98
CA GLY A 229 -2.98 35.74 25.31
C GLY A 229 -2.52 34.30 25.54
N ILE A 230 -2.00 33.63 24.52
CA ILE A 230 -1.33 32.33 24.67
C ILE A 230 0.17 32.56 24.80
N SER A 231 0.76 32.12 25.91
CA SER A 231 2.19 32.24 26.21
C SER A 231 2.99 30.99 25.87
N GLY A 232 2.33 29.83 25.74
CA GLY A 232 2.99 28.55 25.41
C GLY A 232 2.03 27.54 24.78
N ALA A 233 2.58 26.66 23.93
CA ALA A 233 1.90 25.51 23.36
C ALA A 233 2.78 24.27 23.50
N TYR A 234 2.36 23.29 24.32
CA TYR A 234 3.14 22.12 24.73
C TYR A 234 2.40 20.83 24.38
N ASP A 235 3.12 19.72 24.39
CA ASP A 235 2.60 18.34 24.31
C ASP A 235 1.59 18.13 23.18
N LEU A 236 1.86 18.73 22.00
CA LEU A 236 1.02 18.49 20.83
C LEU A 236 1.13 17.02 20.41
N LEU A 237 0.04 16.29 20.54
CA LEU A 237 -0.12 14.92 20.04
C LEU A 237 -1.08 14.91 18.86
N LEU A 238 -0.73 14.21 17.80
CA LEU A 238 -1.58 14.05 16.61
C LEU A 238 -1.88 12.57 16.41
N HIS A 239 -3.17 12.26 16.31
CA HIS A 239 -3.69 10.91 16.13
C HIS A 239 -4.25 10.76 14.72
N ASN A 240 -3.71 9.83 13.95
CA ASN A 240 -4.18 9.51 12.62
C ASN A 240 -5.33 8.49 12.69
N TYR A 241 -6.51 8.85 12.18
CA TYR A 241 -7.68 7.98 12.05
C TYR A 241 -8.02 7.69 10.57
N GLY A 242 -7.02 7.70 9.71
CA GLY A 242 -7.14 7.45 8.29
C GLY A 242 -6.67 8.64 7.45
N PRO A 243 -6.61 8.50 6.13
CA PRO A 243 -5.86 9.40 5.25
C PRO A 243 -6.32 10.85 5.24
N ASN A 244 -7.49 11.15 5.81
CA ASN A 244 -8.06 12.50 5.85
C ASN A 244 -8.67 12.84 7.21
N THR A 245 -8.29 12.16 8.28
CA THR A 245 -8.83 12.41 9.61
C THR A 245 -7.69 12.36 10.62
N VAL A 246 -7.21 13.54 10.97
CA VAL A 246 -6.22 13.72 12.03
C VAL A 246 -6.85 14.51 13.13
N ILE A 247 -6.72 14.01 14.36
CA ILE A 247 -7.19 14.66 15.58
C ILE A 247 -5.97 14.94 16.44
N GLY A 248 -5.91 16.11 17.03
CA GLY A 248 -4.83 16.51 17.91
C GLY A 248 -5.31 16.99 19.25
N GLU A 249 -4.43 16.93 20.23
CA GLU A 249 -4.58 17.56 21.54
C GLU A 249 -3.32 18.35 21.85
N VAL A 250 -3.49 19.46 22.56
CA VAL A 250 -2.39 20.38 22.90
C VAL A 250 -2.64 21.01 24.25
N HIS A 251 -1.58 21.14 25.05
CA HIS A 251 -1.61 21.96 26.27
C HIS A 251 -1.23 23.39 25.91
N ILE A 252 -2.05 24.36 26.32
CA ILE A 252 -1.76 25.78 26.16
C ILE A 252 -1.49 26.42 27.51
N GLU A 253 -0.55 27.36 27.53
CA GLU A 253 -0.27 28.20 28.67
C GLU A 253 -0.93 29.55 28.50
N VAL A 254 -1.72 29.96 29.50
CA VAL A 254 -2.46 31.19 29.51
C VAL A 254 -2.33 31.90 30.89
N PRO A 255 -2.50 33.21 31.00
CA PRO A 255 -2.50 33.91 32.26
C PRO A 255 -3.58 33.37 33.25
N ASP A 256 -3.21 33.24 34.53
CA ASP A 256 -4.09 32.78 35.62
C ASP A 256 -5.28 33.71 35.89
N THR A 257 -5.21 34.92 35.35
CA THR A 257 -6.29 35.93 35.44
C THR A 257 -7.44 35.70 34.44
N PHE A 258 -7.29 34.78 33.50
CA PHE A 258 -8.28 34.53 32.49
C PHE A 258 -9.49 33.77 33.06
N THR A 259 -10.69 34.22 32.63
CA THR A 259 -11.91 33.52 32.99
C THR A 259 -12.14 32.28 32.15
N ALA A 260 -12.93 31.33 32.63
CA ALA A 260 -13.31 30.14 31.85
C ALA A 260 -13.95 30.50 30.50
N ALA A 261 -14.74 31.60 30.45
CA ALA A 261 -15.34 32.08 29.21
C ALA A 261 -14.29 32.58 28.21
N THR A 262 -13.22 33.24 28.68
CA THR A 262 -12.11 33.67 27.84
C THR A 262 -11.34 32.47 27.28
N ILE A 263 -11.08 31.46 28.11
CA ILE A 263 -10.40 30.25 27.70
C ILE A 263 -11.23 29.46 26.67
N ASP A 264 -12.57 29.36 26.85
CA ASP A 264 -13.46 28.70 25.89
C ASP A 264 -13.40 29.39 24.51
N GLU A 265 -13.46 30.73 24.49
CA GLU A 265 -13.34 31.49 23.24
C GLU A 265 -11.99 31.28 22.55
N MET A 266 -10.89 31.28 23.30
CA MET A 266 -9.57 31.02 22.78
C MET A 266 -9.44 29.57 22.20
N THR A 267 -10.02 28.59 22.91
CA THR A 267 -10.06 27.20 22.43
C THR A 267 -10.78 27.12 21.09
N ARG A 268 -11.90 27.80 20.91
CA ARG A 268 -12.60 27.87 19.61
C ARG A 268 -11.75 28.50 18.52
N GLN A 269 -11.04 29.58 18.83
CA GLN A 269 -10.13 30.24 17.89
C GLN A 269 -8.99 29.31 17.46
N ILE A 270 -8.40 28.55 18.39
CA ILE A 270 -7.39 27.54 18.09
C ILE A 270 -7.97 26.49 17.15
N GLN A 271 -9.12 25.91 17.51
CA GLN A 271 -9.79 24.88 16.73
C GLN A 271 -10.08 25.36 15.31
N GLU A 272 -10.66 26.55 15.16
CA GLU A 272 -10.96 27.11 13.84
C GLU A 272 -9.70 27.40 13.03
N LYS A 273 -8.68 28.03 13.61
CA LYS A 273 -7.46 28.43 12.93
C LYS A 273 -6.65 27.23 12.47
N VAL A 274 -6.50 26.21 13.34
CA VAL A 274 -5.76 24.97 13.00
C VAL A 274 -6.54 24.15 11.98
N TYR A 275 -7.86 24.04 12.13
CA TYR A 275 -8.68 23.31 11.17
C TYR A 275 -8.66 23.94 9.78
N ASN A 276 -8.81 25.25 9.70
CA ASN A 276 -8.82 25.97 8.41
C ASN A 276 -7.47 25.90 7.69
N LYS A 277 -6.36 25.89 8.44
CA LYS A 277 -5.01 25.90 7.85
C LYS A 277 -4.47 24.50 7.55
N TYR A 278 -4.76 23.52 8.41
CA TYR A 278 -4.16 22.17 8.35
C TYR A 278 -5.18 21.04 8.17
N GLY A 279 -6.47 21.30 8.30
CA GLY A 279 -7.52 20.26 8.29
C GLY A 279 -7.51 19.35 9.51
N ILE A 280 -6.85 19.76 10.61
CA ILE A 280 -6.66 18.99 11.83
C ILE A 280 -7.63 19.49 12.90
N ALA A 281 -8.42 18.59 13.47
CA ALA A 281 -9.28 18.90 14.59
C ALA A 281 -8.47 18.82 15.89
N ILE A 282 -8.39 19.94 16.64
CA ILE A 282 -7.75 19.99 17.96
C ILE A 282 -8.82 19.94 19.06
N ALA A 283 -8.59 19.12 20.10
CA ALA A 283 -9.39 19.02 21.30
C ALA A 283 -8.72 19.76 22.46
#